data_235f6d0b01a8e655579895bdcb743d11
#
_entry.id   235f6d0b01a8e655579895bdcb743d11
#
_cell.length_a   1.000
_cell.length_b   1.000
_cell.length_c   1.000
_cell.angle_alpha   90.00
_cell.angle_beta   90.00
_cell.angle_gamma   90.00
#
_symmetry.space_group_name_H-M   'P 1'
#
loop_
_entity.id
_entity.type
_entity.pdbx_description
1 polymer ?
#
loop_
_entity_poly.entity_id
_entity_poly.type
_entity_poly.pdbx_seq_one_letter_code
_entity_poly.pdbx_strand_id
1 'polypeptide(L)'
;MSISIKHNEVPPLKKPSFLVDGKLHEKLDDYEIGKLMNKPNFTLFLGRAGSGKSTLLISLLQSPKMFKRVYHTIILFCPPNSRASIKNDFWSVLPEEQIYDNLNYDNLAEAYGIAEENASQGFRTLIVLDDVQKDLKGEAEKLLLHMVNNRRHAGLSIWMACQTYKSIPRQVRQGLTSLFIFKIQKGEMATIFEEQVEVDDKIYKEILAHAYKGAHDFIFIDSSTQRIFINWDEVIMNGEE
;
A
#
# COMPACT_ATOMS: atom_id res chain seq x y z
N MET A 1 1.44 22.88 20.31
CA MET A 1 1.16 21.43 20.18
C MET A 1 2.48 20.67 20.22
N SER A 2 2.51 19.52 20.87
CA SER A 2 3.63 18.57 20.90
C SER A 2 3.14 17.21 20.46
N ILE A 3 4.04 16.31 20.04
CA ILE A 3 3.70 14.93 19.78
C ILE A 3 4.22 14.01 20.89
N SER A 4 3.56 12.90 21.12
CA SER A 4 4.10 11.75 21.83
C SER A 4 3.99 10.51 20.94
N ILE A 5 4.85 9.51 21.20
CA ILE A 5 4.85 8.27 20.43
C ILE A 5 4.33 7.17 21.33
N LYS A 6 3.18 6.60 20.95
CA LYS A 6 2.63 5.41 21.58
C LYS A 6 3.27 4.18 20.96
N HIS A 7 4.16 3.54 21.72
CA HIS A 7 4.75 2.28 21.28
C HIS A 7 3.71 1.16 21.28
N ASN A 8 3.64 0.46 20.16
CA ASN A 8 2.83 -0.75 20.04
C ASN A 8 3.76 -1.97 20.12
N GLU A 9 3.44 -2.90 20.98
CA GLU A 9 4.14 -4.20 21.04
C GLU A 9 3.78 -5.02 19.80
N VAL A 10 4.53 -4.83 18.74
CA VAL A 10 4.34 -5.53 17.47
C VAL A 10 5.52 -6.47 17.27
N PRO A 11 5.30 -7.80 17.24
CA PRO A 11 6.37 -8.72 16.90
C PRO A 11 6.84 -8.43 15.48
N PRO A 12 8.16 -8.44 15.22
CA PRO A 12 8.69 -8.12 13.90
C PRO A 12 8.08 -9.03 12.85
N LEU A 13 7.68 -8.45 11.71
CA LEU A 13 7.27 -9.22 10.55
C LEU A 13 8.42 -10.17 10.21
N LYS A 14 8.17 -11.47 10.28
CA LYS A 14 9.18 -12.45 9.93
C LYS A 14 9.58 -12.24 8.47
N LYS A 15 10.89 -12.22 8.22
CA LYS A 15 11.40 -12.30 6.84
C LYS A 15 10.71 -13.46 6.13
N PRO A 16 10.27 -13.31 4.87
CA PRO A 16 9.57 -14.34 4.15
C PRO A 16 10.34 -15.66 4.22
N SER A 17 9.84 -16.61 4.97
CA SER A 17 10.23 -18.01 4.86
C SER A 17 9.12 -18.72 4.11
N PHE A 18 9.50 -19.47 3.09
CA PHE A 18 8.58 -20.25 2.28
C PHE A 18 7.65 -21.13 3.12
N LEU A 19 6.37 -21.14 2.67
CA LEU A 19 5.37 -22.19 2.89
C LEU A 19 4.54 -22.11 4.17
N VAL A 20 3.31 -22.50 4.12
CA VAL A 20 2.66 -23.75 3.72
C VAL A 20 1.14 -23.54 3.83
N ASP A 21 0.36 -24.34 3.15
CA ASP A 21 -1.07 -24.51 3.32
C ASP A 21 -1.53 -24.43 4.76
N GLY A 22 -2.28 -23.40 5.09
CA GLY A 22 -2.84 -23.17 6.40
C GLY A 22 -4.09 -22.31 6.30
N LYS A 23 -5.02 -22.51 7.20
CA LYS A 23 -6.35 -21.91 7.26
C LYS A 23 -6.34 -20.38 7.13
N LEU A 24 -7.42 -19.83 6.55
CA LEU A 24 -7.77 -18.41 6.57
C LEU A 24 -7.62 -17.85 7.99
N HIS A 25 -6.84 -16.79 8.14
CA HIS A 25 -6.73 -16.10 9.42
C HIS A 25 -7.80 -15.02 9.53
N GLU A 26 -8.65 -15.14 10.53
CA GLU A 26 -9.69 -14.20 10.89
C GLU A 26 -9.16 -12.91 11.53
N LYS A 27 -7.83 -12.78 11.76
CA LYS A 27 -7.28 -11.74 12.63
C LYS A 27 -6.32 -10.79 11.91
N LEU A 28 -6.87 -9.81 11.20
CA LEU A 28 -6.18 -8.53 10.94
C LEU A 28 -6.12 -7.64 12.20
N ASP A 29 -6.71 -8.12 13.30
CA ASP A 29 -6.93 -7.35 14.53
C ASP A 29 -5.70 -7.22 15.42
N ASP A 30 -4.63 -7.98 15.17
CA ASP A 30 -3.42 -7.94 15.99
C ASP A 30 -2.55 -6.69 15.76
N TYR A 31 -2.75 -5.97 14.65
CA TYR A 31 -2.00 -4.77 14.28
C TYR A 31 -2.94 -3.60 13.99
N GLU A 32 -2.71 -2.45 14.61
CA GLU A 32 -3.53 -1.25 14.36
C GLU A 32 -3.57 -0.90 12.86
N ILE A 33 -2.43 -0.92 12.18
CA ILE A 33 -2.36 -0.68 10.72
C ILE A 33 -3.18 -1.73 9.95
N GLY A 34 -3.17 -2.99 10.38
CA GLY A 34 -4.00 -4.04 9.78
C GLY A 34 -5.49 -3.73 9.88
N LYS A 35 -5.94 -3.26 11.04
CA LYS A 35 -7.34 -2.85 11.26
C LYS A 35 -7.74 -1.70 10.34
N LEU A 36 -6.86 -0.71 10.16
CA LEU A 36 -7.11 0.43 9.27
C LEU A 36 -7.24 0.01 7.81
N MET A 37 -6.51 -1.03 7.40
CA MET A 37 -6.49 -1.55 6.03
C MET A 37 -7.44 -2.74 5.79
N ASN A 38 -8.30 -3.12 6.73
CA ASN A 38 -9.14 -4.33 6.62
C ASN A 38 -10.30 -4.22 5.62
N LYS A 39 -10.64 -3.01 5.15
CA LYS A 39 -11.63 -2.75 4.11
C LYS A 39 -10.97 -2.64 2.74
N PRO A 40 -11.73 -2.75 1.63
CA PRO A 40 -11.21 -2.45 0.30
C PRO A 40 -10.49 -1.10 0.29
N ASN A 41 -9.19 -1.11 0.05
CA ASN A 41 -8.31 0.04 0.22
C ASN A 41 -7.56 0.36 -1.07
N PHE A 42 -7.10 1.60 -1.19
CA PHE A 42 -6.10 2.01 -2.17
C PHE A 42 -4.87 2.48 -1.41
N THR A 43 -3.82 1.66 -1.45
CA THR A 43 -2.61 1.83 -0.65
C THR A 43 -1.42 2.15 -1.54
N LEU A 44 -0.65 3.16 -1.15
CA LEU A 44 0.57 3.55 -1.83
C LEU A 44 1.80 3.15 -1.01
N PHE A 45 2.76 2.48 -1.66
CA PHE A 45 4.11 2.24 -1.16
C PHE A 45 5.07 3.15 -1.91
N LEU A 46 5.56 4.19 -1.25
CA LEU A 46 6.35 5.25 -1.87
C LEU A 46 7.77 5.27 -1.33
N GLY A 47 8.76 5.33 -2.22
CA GLY A 47 10.16 5.44 -1.84
C GLY A 47 11.11 5.18 -2.99
N ARG A 48 12.37 5.53 -2.82
CA ARG A 48 13.42 5.33 -3.83
C ARG A 48 13.65 3.84 -4.12
N ALA A 49 14.35 3.54 -5.21
CA ALA A 49 14.84 2.20 -5.46
C ALA A 49 15.66 1.68 -4.25
N GLY A 50 15.46 0.43 -3.86
CA GLY A 50 16.13 -0.18 -2.70
C GLY A 50 15.65 0.28 -1.32
N SER A 51 14.62 1.11 -1.22
CA SER A 51 14.10 1.58 0.08
C SER A 51 13.35 0.52 0.90
N GLY A 52 12.94 -0.59 0.28
CA GLY A 52 12.22 -1.67 0.94
C GLY A 52 10.72 -1.76 0.60
N LYS A 53 10.20 -0.98 -0.35
CA LYS A 53 8.78 -0.98 -0.76
C LYS A 53 8.24 -2.38 -1.07
N SER A 54 8.82 -3.04 -2.06
CA SER A 54 8.36 -4.37 -2.50
C SER A 54 8.60 -5.42 -1.42
N THR A 55 9.67 -5.29 -0.62
CA THR A 55 9.91 -6.14 0.54
C THR A 55 8.81 -6.00 1.59
N LEU A 56 8.44 -4.77 1.95
CA LEU A 56 7.34 -4.53 2.90
C LEU A 56 6.02 -5.04 2.36
N LEU A 57 5.68 -4.72 1.10
CA LEU A 57 4.47 -5.17 0.44
C LEU A 57 4.34 -6.70 0.49
N ILE A 58 5.37 -7.42 0.08
CA ILE A 58 5.40 -8.88 0.12
C ILE A 58 5.32 -9.40 1.55
N SER A 59 6.02 -8.77 2.50
CA SER A 59 5.98 -9.15 3.91
C SER A 59 4.58 -9.02 4.50
N LEU A 60 3.83 -7.98 4.13
CA LEU A 60 2.43 -7.82 4.52
C LEU A 60 1.55 -8.96 3.97
N LEU A 61 1.73 -9.32 2.68
CA LEU A 61 0.96 -10.40 2.05
C LEU A 61 1.31 -11.79 2.59
N GLN A 62 2.53 -11.98 3.08
CA GLN A 62 2.97 -13.26 3.62
C GLN A 62 2.73 -13.41 5.12
N SER A 63 2.51 -12.32 5.83
CA SER A 63 2.31 -12.33 7.28
C SER A 63 0.97 -12.95 7.66
N PRO A 64 0.95 -14.02 8.48
CA PRO A 64 -0.27 -14.60 9.00
C PRO A 64 -1.10 -13.64 9.86
N LYS A 65 -0.45 -12.62 10.41
CA LYS A 65 -1.07 -11.59 11.26
C LYS A 65 -1.52 -10.36 10.48
N MET A 66 -1.26 -10.32 9.16
CA MET A 66 -1.64 -9.25 8.27
C MET A 66 -2.48 -9.81 7.11
N PHE A 67 -1.99 -9.79 5.88
CA PHE A 67 -2.82 -10.06 4.71
C PHE A 67 -2.66 -11.47 4.11
N LYS A 68 -1.98 -12.39 4.80
CA LYS A 68 -1.86 -13.76 4.30
C LYS A 68 -3.24 -14.38 4.15
N ARG A 69 -3.62 -14.72 2.91
CA ARG A 69 -4.92 -15.34 2.54
C ARG A 69 -6.15 -14.44 2.77
N VAL A 70 -5.97 -13.14 2.89
CA VAL A 70 -7.09 -12.18 2.94
C VAL A 70 -7.71 -12.02 1.56
N TYR A 71 -6.89 -12.09 0.52
CA TYR A 71 -7.33 -11.99 -0.86
C TYR A 71 -7.45 -13.37 -1.50
N HIS A 72 -8.55 -13.62 -2.17
CA HIS A 72 -8.80 -14.85 -2.93
C HIS A 72 -8.04 -14.85 -4.25
N THR A 73 -7.91 -13.67 -4.84
CA THR A 73 -7.18 -13.45 -6.10
C THR A 73 -6.21 -12.28 -5.91
N ILE A 74 -4.98 -12.46 -6.37
CA ILE A 74 -3.97 -11.38 -6.44
C ILE A 74 -3.57 -11.26 -7.90
N ILE A 75 -3.72 -10.07 -8.48
CA ILE A 75 -3.32 -9.75 -9.84
C ILE A 75 -2.14 -8.79 -9.78
N LEU A 76 -1.07 -9.10 -10.49
CA LEU A 76 0.17 -8.35 -10.49
C LEU A 76 0.41 -7.67 -11.83
N PHE A 77 0.62 -6.36 -11.80
CA PHE A 77 1.21 -5.58 -12.89
C PHE A 77 2.63 -5.22 -12.50
N CYS A 78 3.62 -5.82 -13.14
CA CYS A 78 5.03 -5.61 -12.82
C CYS A 78 5.91 -5.91 -14.02
N PRO A 79 6.76 -4.97 -14.47
CA PRO A 79 7.70 -5.22 -15.55
C PRO A 79 8.62 -6.41 -15.23
N PRO A 80 8.99 -7.26 -16.21
CA PRO A 80 9.80 -8.46 -15.98
C PRO A 80 11.12 -8.17 -15.26
N ASN A 81 11.79 -7.07 -15.59
CA ASN A 81 13.05 -6.68 -14.96
C ASN A 81 12.89 -6.33 -13.47
N SER A 82 11.77 -5.67 -13.11
CA SER A 82 11.46 -5.34 -11.72
C SER A 82 11.15 -6.62 -10.93
N ARG A 83 10.39 -7.54 -11.54
CA ARG A 83 10.06 -8.84 -10.95
C ARG A 83 11.30 -9.70 -10.73
N ALA A 84 12.21 -9.78 -11.70
CA ALA A 84 13.46 -10.55 -11.61
C ALA A 84 14.43 -10.02 -10.53
N SER A 85 14.28 -8.79 -10.07
CA SER A 85 15.12 -8.21 -9.01
C SER A 85 14.76 -8.73 -7.60
N ILE A 86 13.61 -9.38 -7.44
CA ILE A 86 13.14 -9.94 -6.18
C ILE A 86 13.75 -11.33 -6.00
N LYS A 87 14.74 -11.44 -5.09
CA LYS A 87 15.51 -12.68 -4.87
C LYS A 87 14.68 -13.89 -4.42
N ASN A 88 13.55 -13.65 -3.78
CA ASN A 88 12.59 -14.70 -3.41
C ASN A 88 11.36 -14.49 -4.28
N ASP A 89 11.19 -15.34 -5.25
CA ASP A 89 10.13 -15.20 -6.25
C ASP A 89 8.74 -15.46 -5.66
N PHE A 90 8.32 -14.53 -4.81
CA PHE A 90 6.96 -14.56 -4.23
C PHE A 90 5.89 -14.57 -5.31
N TRP A 91 6.17 -13.89 -6.43
CA TRP A 91 5.23 -13.76 -7.52
C TRP A 91 5.14 -15.00 -8.40
N SER A 92 6.13 -15.90 -8.37
CA SER A 92 6.10 -17.16 -9.13
C SER A 92 5.04 -18.15 -8.67
N VAL A 93 4.46 -17.94 -7.49
CA VAL A 93 3.33 -18.77 -7.03
C VAL A 93 1.99 -18.31 -7.59
N LEU A 94 1.93 -17.13 -8.22
CA LEU A 94 0.73 -16.66 -8.88
C LEU A 94 0.58 -17.38 -10.23
N PRO A 95 -0.66 -17.72 -10.63
CA PRO A 95 -0.95 -18.18 -11.99
C PRO A 95 -0.47 -17.16 -13.05
N GLU A 96 0.03 -17.64 -14.19
CA GLU A 96 0.55 -16.76 -15.24
C GLU A 96 -0.49 -15.76 -15.74
N GLU A 97 -1.77 -16.16 -15.81
CA GLU A 97 -2.90 -15.32 -16.18
C GLU A 97 -3.21 -14.19 -15.18
N GLN A 98 -2.59 -14.19 -14.01
CA GLN A 98 -2.70 -13.12 -13.02
C GLN A 98 -1.50 -12.18 -13.03
N ILE A 99 -0.57 -12.34 -13.99
CA ILE A 99 0.65 -11.54 -14.09
C ILE A 99 0.69 -10.79 -15.43
N TYR A 100 0.69 -9.47 -15.35
CA TYR A 100 0.79 -8.58 -16.51
C TYR A 100 2.13 -7.83 -16.48
N ASP A 101 2.87 -7.91 -17.57
CA ASP A 101 4.18 -7.28 -17.73
C ASP A 101 4.12 -5.76 -17.91
N ASN A 102 2.96 -5.24 -18.28
CA ASN A 102 2.72 -3.82 -18.49
C ASN A 102 1.30 -3.41 -18.08
N LEU A 103 1.13 -2.11 -17.82
CA LEU A 103 -0.17 -1.52 -17.54
C LEU A 103 -0.68 -0.82 -18.79
N ASN A 104 -1.77 -1.30 -19.33
CA ASN A 104 -2.54 -0.65 -20.39
C ASN A 104 -4.04 -0.78 -20.09
N TYR A 105 -4.88 -0.16 -20.92
CA TYR A 105 -6.33 -0.18 -20.72
C TYR A 105 -6.89 -1.61 -20.74
N ASP A 106 -6.52 -2.42 -21.74
CA ASP A 106 -7.10 -3.75 -21.94
C ASP A 106 -6.78 -4.69 -20.78
N ASN A 107 -5.50 -4.77 -20.39
CA ASN A 107 -5.06 -5.57 -19.26
C ASN A 107 -5.72 -5.12 -17.94
N LEU A 108 -5.86 -3.80 -17.76
CA LEU A 108 -6.48 -3.26 -16.56
C LEU A 108 -7.99 -3.52 -16.53
N ALA A 109 -8.66 -3.46 -17.69
CA ALA A 109 -10.07 -3.78 -17.84
C ALA A 109 -10.36 -5.27 -17.57
N GLU A 110 -9.49 -6.15 -18.07
CA GLU A 110 -9.57 -7.59 -17.78
C GLU A 110 -9.42 -7.86 -16.28
N ALA A 111 -8.40 -7.29 -15.64
CA ALA A 111 -8.17 -7.43 -14.20
C ALA A 111 -9.35 -6.87 -13.37
N TYR A 112 -9.98 -5.79 -13.83
CA TYR A 112 -11.16 -5.25 -13.15
C TYR A 112 -12.38 -6.14 -13.31
N GLY A 113 -12.60 -6.70 -14.51
CA GLY A 113 -13.67 -7.69 -14.76
C GLY A 113 -13.55 -8.91 -13.83
N ILE A 114 -12.34 -9.45 -13.65
CA ILE A 114 -12.06 -10.52 -12.68
C ILE A 114 -12.45 -10.08 -11.25
N ALA A 115 -12.13 -8.85 -10.86
CA ALA A 115 -12.49 -8.36 -9.54
C ALA A 115 -14.00 -8.22 -9.33
N GLU A 116 -14.75 -7.75 -10.34
CA GLU A 116 -16.21 -7.64 -10.30
C GLU A 116 -16.86 -9.03 -10.23
N GLU A 117 -16.37 -9.99 -11.00
CA GLU A 117 -16.85 -11.37 -10.95
C GLU A 117 -16.62 -11.99 -9.58
N ASN A 118 -15.41 -11.86 -9.02
CA ASN A 118 -15.08 -12.32 -7.68
C ASN A 118 -16.00 -11.69 -6.62
N ALA A 119 -16.24 -10.37 -6.72
CA ALA A 119 -17.12 -9.68 -5.79
C ALA A 119 -18.54 -10.21 -5.80
N SER A 120 -19.07 -10.61 -6.97
CA SER A 120 -20.39 -11.21 -7.09
C SER A 120 -20.51 -12.53 -6.32
N GLN A 121 -19.38 -13.20 -6.09
CA GLN A 121 -19.27 -14.46 -5.33
C GLN A 121 -18.84 -14.23 -3.87
N GLY A 122 -18.69 -12.96 -3.43
CA GLY A 122 -18.24 -12.61 -2.09
C GLY A 122 -16.72 -12.73 -1.88
N PHE A 123 -15.94 -12.86 -2.95
CA PHE A 123 -14.49 -12.95 -2.91
C PHE A 123 -13.83 -11.57 -2.96
N ARG A 124 -12.62 -11.49 -2.43
CA ARG A 124 -11.80 -10.26 -2.42
C ARG A 124 -10.65 -10.38 -3.40
N THR A 125 -10.44 -9.33 -4.17
CA THR A 125 -9.33 -9.23 -5.12
C THR A 125 -8.35 -8.15 -4.69
N LEU A 126 -7.06 -8.40 -4.86
CA LEU A 126 -5.99 -7.41 -4.77
C LEU A 126 -5.36 -7.22 -6.13
N ILE A 127 -5.29 -5.99 -6.59
CA ILE A 127 -4.45 -5.60 -7.74
C ILE A 127 -3.21 -4.90 -7.21
N VAL A 128 -2.03 -5.43 -7.57
CA VAL A 128 -0.73 -4.86 -7.25
C VAL A 128 -0.16 -4.20 -8.51
N LEU A 129 0.18 -2.92 -8.39
CA LEU A 129 0.79 -2.11 -9.45
C LEU A 129 2.22 -1.75 -9.01
N ASP A 130 3.21 -2.52 -9.44
CA ASP A 130 4.62 -2.33 -9.04
C ASP A 130 5.43 -1.76 -10.21
N ASP A 131 5.90 -0.52 -10.04
CA ASP A 131 6.78 0.22 -10.98
C ASP A 131 6.17 0.45 -12.38
N VAL A 132 4.84 0.49 -12.50
CA VAL A 132 4.08 0.69 -13.76
C VAL A 132 3.44 2.08 -13.89
N GLN A 133 3.69 3.01 -12.95
CA GLN A 133 3.06 4.34 -12.93
C GLN A 133 3.34 5.19 -14.18
N LYS A 134 4.45 4.95 -14.89
CA LYS A 134 4.79 5.63 -16.16
C LYS A 134 3.79 5.34 -17.28
N ASP A 135 3.11 4.21 -17.21
CA ASP A 135 2.14 3.74 -18.20
C ASP A 135 0.71 4.18 -17.83
N LEU A 136 0.54 4.81 -16.67
CA LEU A 136 -0.74 5.32 -16.18
C LEU A 136 -1.07 6.66 -16.84
N LYS A 137 -1.70 6.60 -18.00
CA LYS A 137 -2.12 7.77 -18.80
C LYS A 137 -3.30 7.43 -19.70
N GLY A 138 -4.04 8.45 -20.12
CA GLY A 138 -5.16 8.31 -21.06
C GLY A 138 -6.30 7.44 -20.50
N GLU A 139 -6.74 6.45 -21.25
CA GLU A 139 -7.87 5.59 -20.86
C GLU A 139 -7.53 4.68 -19.67
N ALA A 140 -6.29 4.23 -19.54
CA ALA A 140 -5.85 3.45 -18.37
C ALA A 140 -5.93 4.27 -17.06
N GLU A 141 -5.59 5.58 -17.12
CA GLU A 141 -5.76 6.48 -15.98
C GLU A 141 -7.23 6.65 -15.58
N LYS A 142 -8.11 6.88 -16.57
CA LYS A 142 -9.56 7.03 -16.34
C LYS A 142 -10.15 5.75 -15.72
N LEU A 143 -9.74 4.59 -16.25
CA LEU A 143 -10.19 3.31 -15.72
C LEU A 143 -9.69 3.09 -14.29
N LEU A 144 -8.42 3.37 -13.99
CA LEU A 144 -7.92 3.25 -12.62
C LEU A 144 -8.67 4.19 -11.67
N LEU A 145 -8.96 5.41 -12.07
CA LEU A 145 -9.77 6.33 -11.28
C LEU A 145 -11.17 5.77 -11.02
N HIS A 146 -11.81 5.18 -12.03
CA HIS A 146 -13.08 4.49 -11.89
C HIS A 146 -13.00 3.33 -10.88
N MET A 147 -11.98 2.48 -11.00
CA MET A 147 -11.74 1.35 -10.09
C MET A 147 -11.53 1.82 -8.65
N VAL A 148 -10.71 2.85 -8.45
CA VAL A 148 -10.47 3.44 -7.12
C VAL A 148 -11.77 3.92 -6.47
N ASN A 149 -12.64 4.60 -7.23
CA ASN A 149 -13.90 5.12 -6.73
C ASN A 149 -14.92 3.99 -6.41
N ASN A 150 -14.91 2.92 -7.20
CA ASN A 150 -15.85 1.80 -7.08
C ASN A 150 -15.29 0.59 -6.32
N ARG A 151 -14.07 0.66 -5.79
CA ARG A 151 -13.36 -0.47 -5.16
C ARG A 151 -14.16 -1.20 -4.09
N ARG A 152 -15.00 -0.48 -3.34
CA ARG A 152 -15.82 -1.08 -2.27
C ARG A 152 -16.89 -2.01 -2.82
N HIS A 153 -17.51 -1.64 -3.94
CA HIS A 153 -18.52 -2.46 -4.61
C HIS A 153 -17.89 -3.67 -5.28
N ALA A 154 -16.70 -3.50 -5.84
CA ALA A 154 -15.96 -4.58 -6.50
C ALA A 154 -15.13 -5.45 -5.53
N GLY A 155 -15.27 -5.29 -4.21
CA GLY A 155 -14.46 -6.06 -3.25
C GLY A 155 -12.95 -5.95 -3.50
N LEU A 156 -12.51 -4.84 -4.11
CA LEU A 156 -11.18 -4.64 -4.69
C LEU A 156 -10.30 -3.80 -3.78
N SER A 157 -9.10 -4.29 -3.48
CA SER A 157 -8.01 -3.46 -2.98
C SER A 157 -6.98 -3.24 -4.08
N ILE A 158 -6.37 -2.05 -4.09
CA ILE A 158 -5.32 -1.68 -5.05
C ILE A 158 -4.09 -1.25 -4.25
N TRP A 159 -2.96 -1.93 -4.48
CA TRP A 159 -1.68 -1.58 -3.86
C TRP A 159 -0.71 -1.14 -4.95
N MET A 160 -0.26 0.10 -4.87
CA MET A 160 0.65 0.68 -5.84
C MET A 160 2.02 0.94 -5.19
N ALA A 161 3.09 0.45 -5.81
CA ALA A 161 4.45 0.78 -5.42
C ALA A 161 5.10 1.68 -6.47
N CYS A 162 5.61 2.84 -6.06
CA CYS A 162 6.25 3.79 -6.97
C CYS A 162 7.37 4.58 -6.28
N GLN A 163 8.14 5.31 -7.10
CA GLN A 163 9.30 6.07 -6.62
C GLN A 163 9.00 7.55 -6.39
N THR A 164 7.95 8.07 -7.05
CA THR A 164 7.63 9.50 -7.08
C THR A 164 6.13 9.70 -6.89
N TYR A 165 5.73 10.44 -5.86
CA TYR A 165 4.33 10.71 -5.55
C TYR A 165 3.64 11.49 -6.66
N LYS A 166 4.30 12.52 -7.17
CA LYS A 166 3.76 13.40 -8.22
C LYS A 166 3.61 12.74 -9.59
N SER A 167 4.20 11.54 -9.80
CA SER A 167 3.96 10.76 -11.02
C SER A 167 2.57 10.13 -11.09
N ILE A 168 1.86 10.07 -9.97
CA ILE A 168 0.47 9.59 -9.92
C ILE A 168 -0.44 10.81 -10.17
N PRO A 169 -1.41 10.72 -11.09
CA PRO A 169 -2.37 11.80 -11.34
C PRO A 169 -3.09 12.25 -10.06
N ARG A 170 -3.28 13.55 -9.90
CA ARG A 170 -3.86 14.12 -8.67
C ARG A 170 -5.22 13.51 -8.31
N GLN A 171 -6.08 13.31 -9.30
CA GLN A 171 -7.41 12.73 -9.07
C GLN A 171 -7.33 11.30 -8.53
N VAL A 172 -6.35 10.51 -8.99
CA VAL A 172 -6.10 9.16 -8.49
C VAL A 172 -5.56 9.21 -7.07
N ARG A 173 -4.61 10.12 -6.77
CA ARG A 173 -4.04 10.30 -5.42
C ARG A 173 -5.09 10.67 -4.37
N GLN A 174 -6.12 11.42 -4.74
CA GLN A 174 -7.23 11.77 -3.83
C GLN A 174 -8.04 10.56 -3.35
N GLY A 175 -7.95 9.45 -4.06
CA GLY A 175 -8.60 8.20 -3.67
C GLY A 175 -7.78 7.32 -2.72
N LEU A 176 -6.54 7.72 -2.38
CA LEU A 176 -5.69 6.99 -1.44
C LEU A 176 -6.34 6.89 -0.07
N THR A 177 -6.29 5.70 0.51
CA THR A 177 -6.74 5.46 1.88
C THR A 177 -5.58 5.25 2.85
N SER A 178 -4.45 4.75 2.33
CA SER A 178 -3.30 4.42 3.16
C SER A 178 -2.01 4.66 2.39
N LEU A 179 -0.97 5.10 3.06
CA LEU A 179 0.36 5.34 2.47
C LEU A 179 1.46 4.79 3.37
N PHE A 180 2.37 4.00 2.81
CA PHE A 180 3.66 3.66 3.40
C PHE A 180 4.74 4.50 2.70
N ILE A 181 5.35 5.43 3.41
CA ILE A 181 6.25 6.42 2.84
C ILE A 181 7.64 6.19 3.42
N PHE A 182 8.54 5.61 2.61
CA PHE A 182 9.95 5.54 2.91
C PHE A 182 10.61 6.91 2.69
N LYS A 183 11.88 7.04 3.03
CA LYS A 183 12.59 8.32 2.90
C LYS A 183 12.62 8.81 1.44
N ILE A 184 11.97 9.94 1.18
CA ILE A 184 11.87 10.62 -0.12
C ILE A 184 12.36 12.07 -0.03
N GLN A 185 12.24 12.81 -1.13
CA GLN A 185 12.61 14.23 -1.17
C GLN A 185 11.63 15.08 -0.33
N LYS A 186 12.17 16.10 0.35
CA LYS A 186 11.37 16.98 1.23
C LYS A 186 10.16 17.63 0.53
N GLY A 187 10.31 18.05 -0.73
CA GLY A 187 9.24 18.69 -1.47
C GLY A 187 8.08 17.75 -1.81
N GLU A 188 8.35 16.46 -2.01
CA GLU A 188 7.27 15.46 -2.18
C GLU A 188 6.59 15.15 -0.84
N MET A 189 7.38 15.02 0.23
CA MET A 189 6.86 14.79 1.57
C MET A 189 5.89 15.90 2.01
N ALA A 190 6.26 17.16 1.80
CA ALA A 190 5.39 18.30 2.10
C ALA A 190 4.07 18.23 1.33
N THR A 191 4.12 17.90 0.02
CA THR A 191 2.91 17.73 -0.79
C THR A 191 2.02 16.59 -0.28
N ILE A 192 2.60 15.49 0.19
CA ILE A 192 1.82 14.36 0.74
C ILE A 192 1.09 14.79 2.01
N PHE A 193 1.80 15.47 2.92
CA PHE A 193 1.17 15.94 4.15
C PHE A 193 0.07 16.96 3.88
N GLU A 194 0.27 17.87 2.92
CA GLU A 194 -0.75 18.83 2.49
C GLU A 194 -1.99 18.15 1.86
N GLU A 195 -1.79 17.07 1.07
CA GLU A 195 -2.90 16.42 0.35
C GLU A 195 -3.61 15.32 1.17
N GLN A 196 -2.94 14.71 2.16
CA GLN A 196 -3.41 13.47 2.80
C GLN A 196 -3.72 13.61 4.29
N VAL A 197 -3.14 14.59 4.98
CA VAL A 197 -3.34 14.80 6.42
C VAL A 197 -3.39 16.28 6.77
N GLU A 198 -4.26 16.62 7.72
CA GLU A 198 -4.40 18.00 8.21
C GLU A 198 -3.49 18.20 9.45
N VAL A 199 -2.21 18.50 9.22
CA VAL A 199 -1.27 18.81 10.29
C VAL A 199 -0.55 20.13 10.02
N ASP A 200 -0.27 20.87 11.08
CA ASP A 200 0.48 22.12 10.96
C ASP A 200 1.98 21.86 10.70
N ASP A 201 2.67 22.92 10.25
CA ASP A 201 4.10 22.89 9.91
C ASP A 201 5.00 22.45 11.08
N LYS A 202 4.61 22.75 12.33
CA LYS A 202 5.37 22.39 13.52
C LYS A 202 5.29 20.89 13.77
N ILE A 203 4.07 20.34 13.75
CA ILE A 203 3.82 18.91 13.90
C ILE A 203 4.48 18.12 12.76
N TYR A 204 4.35 18.57 11.52
CA TYR A 204 5.03 17.97 10.37
C TYR A 204 6.56 17.85 10.58
N LYS A 205 7.21 18.94 11.02
CA LYS A 205 8.67 18.95 11.28
C LYS A 205 9.04 18.01 12.42
N GLU A 206 8.23 17.94 13.45
CA GLU A 206 8.44 17.07 14.61
C GLU A 206 8.31 15.59 14.21
N ILE A 207 7.30 15.22 13.42
CA ILE A 207 7.16 13.87 12.87
C ILE A 207 8.42 13.49 12.06
N LEU A 208 8.87 14.36 11.16
CA LEU A 208 10.08 14.09 10.36
C LEU A 208 11.35 13.98 11.20
N ALA A 209 11.44 14.67 12.32
CA ALA A 209 12.59 14.57 13.22
C ALA A 209 12.67 13.21 13.93
N HIS A 210 11.53 12.55 14.14
CA HIS A 210 11.45 11.22 14.76
C HIS A 210 11.48 10.07 13.75
N ALA A 211 11.10 10.33 12.49
CA ALA A 211 11.10 9.33 11.44
C ALA A 211 12.50 9.08 10.84
N TYR A 212 12.66 7.98 10.13
CA TYR A 212 13.83 7.68 9.29
C TYR A 212 15.17 7.60 10.00
N LYS A 213 15.20 6.98 11.18
CA LYS A 213 16.44 6.67 11.93
C LYS A 213 17.18 5.49 11.32
N GLY A 214 16.46 4.53 10.77
CA GLY A 214 16.97 3.34 10.08
C GLY A 214 16.81 3.40 8.56
N ALA A 215 17.49 2.52 7.86
CA ALA A 215 17.55 2.50 6.38
C ALA A 215 16.19 2.18 5.73
N HIS A 216 15.33 1.43 6.41
CA HIS A 216 14.04 0.95 5.89
C HIS A 216 12.85 1.46 6.70
N ASP A 217 13.05 2.52 7.49
CA ASP A 217 11.98 3.15 8.24
C ASP A 217 10.98 3.80 7.27
N PHE A 218 9.74 3.78 7.69
CA PHE A 218 8.64 4.38 6.94
C PHE A 218 7.71 5.19 7.87
N ILE A 219 7.00 6.13 7.28
CA ILE A 219 5.82 6.75 7.87
C ILE A 219 4.62 6.05 7.26
N PHE A 220 3.68 5.59 8.08
CA PHE A 220 2.37 5.16 7.61
C PHE A 220 1.34 6.25 7.90
N ILE A 221 0.50 6.53 6.90
CA ILE A 221 -0.62 7.45 7.00
C ILE A 221 -1.90 6.70 6.62
N ASP A 222 -2.89 6.75 7.48
CA ASP A 222 -4.28 6.46 7.12
C ASP A 222 -5.01 7.77 6.85
N SER A 223 -5.31 8.05 5.58
CA SER A 223 -5.96 9.28 5.16
C SER A 223 -7.42 9.37 5.61
N SER A 224 -8.05 8.23 5.91
CA SER A 224 -9.47 8.17 6.30
C SER A 224 -9.68 8.60 7.74
N THR A 225 -8.76 8.22 8.63
CA THR A 225 -8.84 8.51 10.07
C THR A 225 -7.84 9.56 10.53
N GLN A 226 -6.98 10.07 9.61
CA GLN A 226 -5.93 11.05 9.88
C GLN A 226 -4.87 10.55 10.88
N ARG A 227 -4.74 9.22 11.03
CA ARG A 227 -3.76 8.60 11.92
C ARG A 227 -2.41 8.46 11.23
N ILE A 228 -1.34 8.75 11.97
CA ILE A 228 0.04 8.71 11.49
C ILE A 228 0.83 7.77 12.39
N PHE A 229 1.71 6.97 11.76
CA PHE A 229 2.60 6.05 12.47
C PHE A 229 4.03 6.24 11.96
N ILE A 230 5.00 6.09 12.84
CA ILE A 230 6.41 5.94 12.50
C ILE A 230 6.72 4.45 12.65
N ASN A 231 6.99 3.78 11.55
CA ASN A 231 6.99 2.33 11.46
C ASN A 231 5.65 1.76 11.96
N TRP A 232 5.64 1.07 13.11
CA TRP A 232 4.43 0.47 13.69
C TRP A 232 3.91 1.27 14.89
N ASP A 233 4.62 2.30 15.32
CA ASP A 233 4.30 3.11 16.50
C ASP A 233 3.44 4.31 16.13
N GLU A 234 2.33 4.48 16.80
CA GLU A 234 1.39 5.57 16.53
C GLU A 234 1.90 6.91 17.05
N VAL A 235 1.79 7.93 16.24
CA VAL A 235 2.06 9.32 16.61
C VAL A 235 0.79 9.90 17.25
N ILE A 236 0.87 10.22 18.52
CA ILE A 236 -0.22 10.88 19.24
C ILE A 236 0.02 12.40 19.22
N MET A 237 -0.92 13.11 18.65
CA MET A 237 -0.90 14.58 18.63
C MET A 237 -1.58 15.09 19.90
N ASN A 238 -0.78 15.62 20.83
CA ASN A 238 -1.30 16.23 22.05
C ASN A 238 -1.83 17.64 21.70
N GLY A 239 -3.12 17.86 21.89
CA GLY A 239 -3.72 19.20 21.77
C GLY A 239 -3.09 20.14 22.80
N GLU A 240 -3.04 21.44 22.50
CA GLU A 240 -2.89 22.44 23.54
C GLU A 240 -4.19 22.43 24.35
N GLU A 241 -4.08 22.13 25.66
CA GLU A 241 -5.12 22.43 26.63
C GLU A 241 -5.29 23.95 26.77
#